data_3ff55ee3ef8591721263dbc31793ed47
#
_entry.id   3ff55ee3ef8591721263dbc31793ed47
#
_cell.length_a   1.000
_cell.length_b   1.000
_cell.length_c   1.000
_cell.angle_alpha   90.00
_cell.angle_beta   90.00
_cell.angle_gamma   90.00
#
_symmetry.space_group_name_H-M   'P 1'
#
loop_
_entity.id
_entity.type
_entity.pdbx_description
1 polymer ?
#
loop_
_entity_poly.entity_id
_entity_poly.type
_entity_poly.pdbx_seq_one_letter_code
_entity_poly.pdbx_strand_id
1 'polypeptide(L)'
;MKRNIIPILMLGLLGFSSCSDVLDRPSLTQEQDDNFWTSEDKVRLYANDFYTYYFPGYGKGWTVYYAPGINNNTFNDDVLTNSSQANFTRQVPTSIGSTDESVTNYQSQYCGPTWDFAMVRKANIMLSRIQERMGSVLTPAAYKHWTGIGRLFRGMEYSRLVNVFGDVPYYNRPITNVDKDEIYKDRTPRKDVMDSVYNDFTFALQNVRLNDGEGFINRYIAAALIARYALYEGSWQKYYYNDNERAIKFFKLATDAANIVISSGKYQIETPYRELFCSYDLTKKKDVLLYRKYDAALGTTHCIASYCNVNEALAAGATKNLIESFNCVDGKSYQESTVANANKFTLDNLIRTRDPRFEATFYDSLTI
;
A
#
# COMPACT_ATOMS: atom_id res chain seq x y z
N MET A 1 -35.48 9.90 73.65
CA MET A 1 -34.39 9.89 72.61
C MET A 1 -34.83 9.33 71.32
N LYS A 2 -35.90 9.77 70.64
CA LYS A 2 -36.38 9.24 69.32
C LYS A 2 -36.76 10.35 68.32
N ARG A 3 -36.27 11.57 68.48
CA ARG A 3 -36.79 12.70 67.64
C ARG A 3 -35.80 13.37 66.71
N ASN A 4 -34.49 12.94 66.68
CA ASN A 4 -33.45 13.57 65.88
C ASN A 4 -32.81 12.69 64.79
N ILE A 5 -33.37 11.51 64.52
CA ILE A 5 -32.80 10.58 63.53
C ILE A 5 -33.39 10.83 62.13
N ILE A 6 -34.61 11.35 62.03
CA ILE A 6 -35.30 11.57 60.75
C ILE A 6 -34.64 12.67 59.86
N PRO A 7 -34.20 13.84 60.42
CA PRO A 7 -33.54 14.84 59.58
C PRO A 7 -32.15 14.41 59.09
N ILE A 8 -31.44 13.54 59.81
CA ILE A 8 -30.11 13.04 59.40
C ILE A 8 -30.26 12.02 58.23
N LEU A 9 -31.32 11.23 58.26
CA LEU A 9 -31.60 10.28 57.18
C LEU A 9 -32.04 10.99 55.86
N MET A 10 -32.73 12.14 55.99
CA MET A 10 -33.15 12.95 54.84
C MET A 10 -32.00 13.73 54.21
N LEU A 11 -30.97 14.13 55.01
CA LEU A 11 -29.76 14.76 54.49
C LEU A 11 -28.81 13.78 53.80
N GLY A 12 -28.84 12.50 54.18
CA GLY A 12 -28.06 11.43 53.54
C GLY A 12 -28.58 11.01 52.16
N LEU A 13 -29.89 11.22 51.89
CA LEU A 13 -30.51 10.87 50.58
C LEU A 13 -30.32 11.94 49.48
N LEU A 14 -29.95 13.17 49.88
CA LEU A 14 -29.64 14.27 48.94
C LEU A 14 -28.18 14.25 48.44
N GLY A 15 -27.31 13.41 48.99
CA GLY A 15 -25.91 13.29 48.62
C GLY A 15 -25.61 12.32 47.46
N PHE A 16 -26.59 11.59 46.98
CA PHE A 16 -26.39 10.59 45.91
C PHE A 16 -26.89 11.05 44.52
N SER A 17 -27.31 12.30 44.35
CA SER A 17 -27.39 12.87 42.99
C SER A 17 -25.97 13.30 42.55
N SER A 18 -25.06 12.32 42.48
CA SER A 18 -23.76 12.51 41.87
C SER A 18 -23.97 12.83 40.39
N CYS A 19 -23.58 14.02 39.98
CA CYS A 19 -23.54 14.46 38.62
C CYS A 19 -22.72 13.49 37.79
N SER A 20 -23.36 12.57 37.09
CA SER A 20 -22.72 11.76 36.03
C SER A 20 -22.11 12.67 34.96
N ASP A 21 -22.67 13.84 34.73
CA ASP A 21 -22.21 14.85 33.77
C ASP A 21 -20.84 15.48 34.03
N VAL A 22 -20.31 15.38 35.29
CA VAL A 22 -18.99 15.98 35.60
C VAL A 22 -17.84 15.07 35.21
N LEU A 23 -18.08 13.75 35.12
CA LEU A 23 -17.07 12.75 34.75
C LEU A 23 -17.04 12.48 33.24
N ASP A 24 -18.13 12.77 32.51
CA ASP A 24 -18.24 12.58 31.06
C ASP A 24 -17.99 13.88 30.29
N ARG A 25 -17.02 14.69 30.70
CA ARG A 25 -16.60 15.82 29.88
C ARG A 25 -15.76 15.33 28.71
N PRO A 26 -16.23 15.44 27.45
CA PRO A 26 -15.39 15.17 26.31
C PRO A 26 -14.16 16.08 26.39
N SER A 27 -12.98 15.52 26.13
CA SER A 27 -11.75 16.31 26.07
C SER A 27 -11.93 17.42 25.03
N LEU A 28 -11.83 18.67 25.44
CA LEU A 28 -11.90 19.83 24.53
C LEU A 28 -10.64 19.97 23.66
N THR A 29 -9.59 19.22 23.96
CA THR A 29 -8.28 19.29 23.30
C THR A 29 -7.94 18.03 22.50
N GLN A 30 -8.68 16.94 22.66
CA GLN A 30 -8.48 15.71 21.89
C GLN A 30 -9.76 15.35 21.14
N GLU A 31 -9.63 15.21 19.82
CA GLU A 31 -10.70 14.67 19.00
C GLU A 31 -10.95 13.21 19.36
N GLN A 32 -12.16 12.93 19.81
CA GLN A 32 -12.63 11.58 20.13
C GLN A 32 -13.45 11.03 18.96
N ASP A 33 -13.58 9.71 18.85
CA ASP A 33 -14.35 9.07 17.79
C ASP A 33 -15.79 9.62 17.69
N ASP A 34 -16.39 10.04 18.82
CA ASP A 34 -17.77 10.52 18.86
C ASP A 34 -17.98 11.91 18.25
N ASN A 35 -16.96 12.75 18.23
CA ASN A 35 -17.04 14.11 17.70
C ASN A 35 -16.18 14.33 16.44
N PHE A 36 -15.44 13.32 15.98
CA PHE A 36 -14.55 13.43 14.85
C PHE A 36 -15.29 13.46 13.50
N TRP A 37 -16.28 12.60 13.32
CA TRP A 37 -16.95 12.34 12.02
C TRP A 37 -18.02 13.38 11.70
N THR A 38 -17.63 14.62 11.38
CA THR A 38 -18.52 15.77 11.22
C THR A 38 -18.47 16.43 9.85
N SER A 39 -17.48 16.09 9.00
CA SER A 39 -17.33 16.64 7.66
C SER A 39 -16.58 15.71 6.73
N GLU A 40 -16.65 15.96 5.41
CA GLU A 40 -15.86 15.23 4.43
C GLU A 40 -14.35 15.38 4.67
N ASP A 41 -13.88 16.55 5.10
CA ASP A 41 -12.47 16.81 5.41
C ASP A 41 -11.97 15.94 6.57
N LYS A 42 -12.82 15.64 7.55
CA LYS A 42 -12.46 14.72 8.63
C LYS A 42 -12.34 13.28 8.12
N VAL A 43 -13.20 12.85 7.21
CA VAL A 43 -13.06 11.54 6.55
C VAL A 43 -11.75 11.48 5.76
N ARG A 44 -11.40 12.54 5.02
CA ARG A 44 -10.12 12.66 4.31
C ARG A 44 -8.94 12.60 5.27
N LEU A 45 -8.99 13.35 6.37
CA LEU A 45 -7.93 13.36 7.38
C LEU A 45 -7.67 11.95 7.93
N TYR A 46 -8.74 11.22 8.23
CA TYR A 46 -8.63 9.82 8.67
C TYR A 46 -8.00 8.93 7.60
N ALA A 47 -8.41 9.10 6.34
CA ALA A 47 -7.90 8.32 5.21
C ALA A 47 -6.43 8.62 4.87
N ASN A 48 -5.93 9.84 5.19
CA ASN A 48 -4.55 10.23 4.88
C ASN A 48 -3.49 9.32 5.51
N ASP A 49 -3.79 8.69 6.63
CA ASP A 49 -2.87 7.76 7.28
C ASP A 49 -2.61 6.50 6.43
N PHE A 50 -3.56 6.09 5.58
CA PHE A 50 -3.30 5.00 4.63
C PHE A 50 -2.18 5.35 3.65
N TYR A 51 -2.06 6.62 3.25
CA TYR A 51 -1.00 7.03 2.33
C TYR A 51 0.39 6.91 2.94
N THR A 52 0.54 7.23 4.23
CA THR A 52 1.82 7.09 4.93
C THR A 52 2.22 5.63 5.09
N TYR A 53 1.26 4.73 5.19
CA TYR A 53 1.50 3.30 5.32
C TYR A 53 1.78 2.61 3.98
N TYR A 54 0.95 2.87 2.95
CA TYR A 54 1.07 2.15 1.66
C TYR A 54 2.02 2.83 0.67
N PHE A 55 2.27 4.13 0.83
CA PHE A 55 3.11 4.92 -0.07
C PHE A 55 4.15 5.76 0.70
N PRO A 56 5.01 5.11 1.52
CA PRO A 56 5.93 5.82 2.41
C PRO A 56 6.96 6.66 1.64
N GLY A 57 7.31 6.26 0.41
CA GLY A 57 8.38 6.90 -0.37
C GLY A 57 9.74 6.77 0.29
N TYR A 58 10.67 7.64 -0.11
CA TYR A 58 12.00 7.74 0.49
C TYR A 58 11.96 8.64 1.72
N GLY A 59 12.67 8.25 2.79
CA GLY A 59 12.78 9.02 4.03
C GLY A 59 14.02 9.92 4.08
N LYS A 60 14.11 10.70 5.16
CA LYS A 60 15.28 11.50 5.50
C LYS A 60 16.36 10.62 6.14
N GLY A 61 17.62 11.01 5.93
CA GLY A 61 18.75 10.32 6.55
C GLY A 61 18.79 8.85 6.20
N TRP A 62 19.25 8.04 7.11
CA TRP A 62 19.45 6.59 6.90
C TRP A 62 18.15 5.79 6.77
N THR A 63 16.99 6.41 6.88
CA THR A 63 15.69 5.76 6.68
C THR A 63 15.37 5.36 5.24
N VAL A 64 16.23 5.71 4.29
CA VAL A 64 16.16 5.19 2.91
C VAL A 64 16.31 3.68 2.82
N TYR A 65 16.82 3.02 3.86
CA TYR A 65 16.89 1.56 3.92
C TYR A 65 15.57 0.87 3.64
N TYR A 66 14.47 1.53 3.93
CA TYR A 66 13.13 0.99 3.76
C TYR A 66 12.52 1.33 2.41
N ALA A 67 13.26 2.05 1.56
CA ALA A 67 12.78 2.39 0.24
C ALA A 67 12.90 1.19 -0.72
N PRO A 68 11.85 0.88 -1.47
CA PRO A 68 11.89 -0.18 -2.46
C PRO A 68 13.06 -0.01 -3.45
N GLY A 69 13.81 -1.06 -3.69
CA GLY A 69 14.89 -1.09 -4.68
C GLY A 69 16.26 -0.63 -4.18
N ILE A 70 16.43 -0.18 -2.93
CA ILE A 70 17.72 0.30 -2.43
C ILE A 70 18.44 -0.74 -1.58
N ASN A 71 17.77 -1.30 -0.60
CA ASN A 71 18.37 -2.31 0.25
C ASN A 71 17.43 -3.50 0.44
N ASN A 72 18.03 -4.67 0.58
CA ASN A 72 17.34 -5.89 0.99
C ASN A 72 16.30 -6.45 0.02
N ASN A 73 16.21 -5.94 -1.20
CA ASN A 73 15.40 -6.53 -2.25
C ASN A 73 16.09 -7.77 -2.84
N THR A 74 16.55 -8.67 -1.96
CA THR A 74 17.38 -9.83 -2.33
C THR A 74 16.58 -11.06 -2.76
N PHE A 75 15.23 -10.99 -2.66
CA PHE A 75 14.34 -12.05 -3.14
C PHE A 75 13.65 -11.65 -4.44
N ASN A 76 14.42 -11.18 -5.38
CA ASN A 76 13.96 -10.92 -6.73
C ASN A 76 15.03 -11.34 -7.73
N ASP A 77 14.68 -11.37 -9.00
CA ASP A 77 15.57 -11.75 -10.08
C ASP A 77 16.40 -10.57 -10.60
N ASP A 78 16.22 -9.36 -10.05
CA ASP A 78 16.76 -8.13 -10.61
C ASP A 78 18.05 -7.68 -9.93
N VAL A 79 18.11 -7.79 -8.59
CA VAL A 79 19.19 -7.19 -7.79
C VAL A 79 19.75 -8.20 -6.78
N LEU A 80 21.06 -8.27 -6.68
CA LEU A 80 21.78 -9.04 -5.65
C LEU A 80 22.66 -8.13 -4.81
N THR A 81 22.81 -8.47 -3.54
CA THR A 81 23.81 -7.89 -2.66
C THR A 81 25.02 -8.82 -2.54
N ASN A 82 26.14 -8.31 -2.05
CA ASN A 82 27.32 -9.11 -1.74
C ASN A 82 27.17 -9.96 -0.45
N SER A 83 26.07 -9.77 0.28
CA SER A 83 25.75 -10.54 1.48
C SER A 83 25.05 -11.84 1.10
N SER A 84 25.34 -12.92 1.84
CA SER A 84 24.57 -14.14 1.67
C SER A 84 23.09 -13.88 1.97
N GLN A 85 22.18 -14.56 1.27
CA GLN A 85 20.75 -14.51 1.54
C GLN A 85 20.35 -15.22 2.86
N ALA A 86 21.27 -15.31 3.82
CA ALA A 86 21.05 -15.90 5.14
C ALA A 86 19.91 -15.23 5.93
N ASN A 87 19.45 -14.07 5.49
CA ASN A 87 18.34 -13.34 6.08
C ASN A 87 16.95 -13.74 5.53
N PHE A 88 16.85 -14.85 4.79
CA PHE A 88 15.56 -15.35 4.31
C PHE A 88 14.51 -15.45 5.42
N THR A 89 14.90 -15.95 6.58
CA THR A 89 14.03 -16.07 7.75
C THR A 89 13.56 -14.74 8.32
N ARG A 90 14.28 -13.63 8.05
CA ARG A 90 13.85 -12.29 8.44
C ARG A 90 12.88 -11.67 7.43
N GLN A 91 12.92 -12.13 6.20
CA GLN A 91 12.11 -11.60 5.10
C GLN A 91 10.80 -12.37 4.94
N VAL A 92 10.77 -13.63 5.36
CA VAL A 92 9.57 -14.44 5.43
C VAL A 92 9.16 -14.56 6.90
N PRO A 93 7.92 -14.23 7.29
CA PRO A 93 7.48 -14.34 8.67
C PRO A 93 7.66 -15.77 9.18
N THR A 94 8.47 -15.93 10.21
CA THR A 94 8.74 -17.25 10.84
C THR A 94 7.83 -17.50 12.03
N SER A 95 7.22 -16.44 12.58
CA SER A 95 6.31 -16.53 13.70
C SER A 95 5.19 -15.49 13.60
N ILE A 96 4.03 -15.83 14.15
CA ILE A 96 2.91 -14.92 14.30
C ILE A 96 3.24 -13.95 15.43
N GLY A 97 3.04 -12.65 15.19
CA GLY A 97 3.13 -11.65 16.24
C GLY A 97 4.54 -11.29 16.68
N SER A 98 5.54 -11.40 15.78
CA SER A 98 6.87 -10.85 16.07
C SER A 98 6.77 -9.37 16.43
N THR A 99 7.27 -9.02 17.61
CA THR A 99 7.37 -7.63 18.10
C THR A 99 8.73 -7.01 17.82
N ASP A 100 9.63 -7.75 17.20
CA ASP A 100 10.92 -7.22 16.77
C ASP A 100 10.70 -6.14 15.70
N GLU A 101 10.96 -4.90 16.07
CA GLU A 101 10.75 -3.73 15.22
C GLU A 101 11.53 -3.82 13.91
N SER A 102 12.71 -4.41 13.92
CA SER A 102 13.52 -4.61 12.72
C SER A 102 12.86 -5.59 11.75
N VAL A 103 12.28 -6.67 12.27
CA VAL A 103 11.53 -7.66 11.49
C VAL A 103 10.20 -7.07 11.02
N THR A 104 9.51 -6.34 11.89
CA THR A 104 8.22 -5.72 11.59
C THR A 104 8.34 -4.69 10.49
N ASN A 105 9.28 -3.76 10.60
CA ASN A 105 9.52 -2.74 9.59
C ASN A 105 9.96 -3.36 8.26
N TYR A 106 10.80 -4.35 8.32
CA TYR A 106 11.32 -5.04 7.15
C TYR A 106 10.22 -5.78 6.40
N GLN A 107 9.40 -6.55 7.11
CA GLN A 107 8.31 -7.32 6.53
C GLN A 107 7.20 -6.42 5.97
N SER A 108 6.84 -5.34 6.64
CA SER A 108 5.78 -4.45 6.18
C SER A 108 6.12 -3.74 4.87
N GLN A 109 7.39 -3.49 4.62
CA GLN A 109 7.82 -2.75 3.44
C GLN A 109 8.26 -3.61 2.26
N TYR A 110 8.85 -4.75 2.50
CA TYR A 110 9.49 -5.57 1.46
C TYR A 110 8.88 -6.96 1.26
N CYS A 111 8.47 -7.59 2.35
CA CYS A 111 8.01 -8.98 2.32
C CYS A 111 6.50 -9.12 2.58
N GLY A 112 5.80 -8.01 2.69
CA GLY A 112 4.41 -7.97 3.05
C GLY A 112 4.19 -7.71 4.54
N PRO A 113 2.93 -7.70 5.01
CA PRO A 113 2.58 -7.39 6.39
C PRO A 113 3.11 -8.47 7.34
N THR A 114 3.35 -8.07 8.58
CA THR A 114 3.40 -8.99 9.71
C THR A 114 2.00 -9.55 9.98
N TRP A 115 1.87 -10.50 10.91
CA TRP A 115 0.55 -10.97 11.38
C TRP A 115 -0.12 -9.85 12.21
N ASP A 116 -0.49 -8.78 11.51
CA ASP A 116 -1.08 -7.56 12.07
C ASP A 116 -2.29 -7.13 11.23
N PHE A 117 -3.39 -6.86 11.90
CA PHE A 117 -4.65 -6.47 11.30
C PHE A 117 -5.00 -4.99 11.57
N ALA A 118 -4.04 -4.17 11.99
CA ALA A 118 -4.28 -2.77 12.32
C ALA A 118 -4.86 -1.99 11.13
N MET A 119 -4.34 -2.20 9.92
CA MET A 119 -4.84 -1.52 8.72
C MET A 119 -6.20 -2.06 8.26
N VAL A 120 -6.47 -3.37 8.44
CA VAL A 120 -7.81 -3.93 8.26
C VAL A 120 -8.79 -3.29 9.24
N ARG A 121 -8.42 -3.21 10.53
CA ARG A 121 -9.24 -2.56 11.56
C ARG A 121 -9.49 -1.10 11.25
N LYS A 122 -8.46 -0.37 10.83
CA LYS A 122 -8.55 1.04 10.43
C LYS A 122 -9.53 1.23 9.27
N ALA A 123 -9.45 0.42 8.22
CA ALA A 123 -10.37 0.45 7.11
C ALA A 123 -11.82 0.12 7.55
N ASN A 124 -11.99 -0.89 8.40
CA ASN A 124 -13.29 -1.27 8.92
C ASN A 124 -13.90 -0.17 9.81
N ILE A 125 -13.12 0.51 10.64
CA ILE A 125 -13.58 1.68 11.42
C ILE A 125 -14.07 2.76 10.46
N MET A 126 -13.29 3.14 9.46
CA MET A 126 -13.68 4.13 8.45
C MET A 126 -15.02 3.76 7.79
N LEU A 127 -15.15 2.52 7.33
CA LEU A 127 -16.37 2.04 6.67
C LEU A 127 -17.58 2.04 7.60
N SER A 128 -17.42 1.60 8.84
CA SER A 128 -18.47 1.61 9.87
C SER A 128 -18.92 3.04 10.19
N ARG A 129 -17.98 3.97 10.40
CA ARG A 129 -18.31 5.36 10.71
C ARG A 129 -18.94 6.10 9.53
N ILE A 130 -18.52 5.82 8.31
CA ILE A 130 -19.19 6.35 7.11
C ILE A 130 -20.64 5.86 7.08
N GLN A 131 -20.87 4.59 7.31
CA GLN A 131 -22.20 4.01 7.30
C GLN A 131 -23.09 4.54 8.45
N GLU A 132 -22.56 4.61 9.65
CA GLU A 132 -23.33 4.90 10.87
C GLU A 132 -23.57 6.40 11.07
N ARG A 133 -22.62 7.27 10.67
CA ARG A 133 -22.59 8.68 11.09
C ARG A 133 -22.57 9.66 9.93
N MET A 134 -22.09 9.26 8.75
CA MET A 134 -21.85 10.19 7.67
C MET A 134 -22.94 10.23 6.59
N GLY A 135 -23.99 9.42 6.74
CA GLY A 135 -25.07 9.33 5.75
C GLY A 135 -25.83 10.64 5.51
N SER A 136 -25.98 11.47 6.56
CA SER A 136 -26.61 12.80 6.48
C SER A 136 -25.63 13.95 6.25
N VAL A 137 -24.32 13.69 6.41
CA VAL A 137 -23.25 14.69 6.31
C VAL A 137 -22.66 14.75 4.91
N LEU A 138 -22.41 13.58 4.33
CA LEU A 138 -21.82 13.44 3.00
C LEU A 138 -22.90 13.51 1.90
N THR A 139 -22.53 14.13 0.79
CA THR A 139 -23.31 13.96 -0.43
C THR A 139 -23.29 12.48 -0.87
N PRO A 140 -24.32 12.01 -1.62
CA PRO A 140 -24.31 10.62 -2.11
C PRO A 140 -23.05 10.26 -2.91
N ALA A 141 -22.47 11.20 -3.65
CA ALA A 141 -21.24 10.99 -4.40
C ALA A 141 -20.02 10.88 -3.47
N ALA A 142 -19.92 11.74 -2.45
CA ALA A 142 -18.85 11.68 -1.44
C ALA A 142 -18.96 10.40 -0.60
N TYR A 143 -20.16 10.02 -0.19
CA TYR A 143 -20.41 8.78 0.54
C TYR A 143 -19.90 7.56 -0.23
N LYS A 144 -20.24 7.44 -1.52
CA LYS A 144 -19.77 6.36 -2.39
C LYS A 144 -18.26 6.39 -2.59
N HIS A 145 -17.68 7.56 -2.78
CA HIS A 145 -16.25 7.73 -2.93
C HIS A 145 -15.49 7.24 -1.71
N TRP A 146 -15.82 7.74 -0.52
CA TRP A 146 -15.10 7.40 0.70
C TRP A 146 -15.30 5.94 1.12
N THR A 147 -16.50 5.40 0.87
CA THR A 147 -16.72 3.95 0.99
C THR A 147 -15.81 3.17 0.03
N GLY A 148 -15.66 3.66 -1.21
CA GLY A 148 -14.77 3.07 -2.21
C GLY A 148 -13.30 3.11 -1.79
N ILE A 149 -12.83 4.23 -1.21
CA ILE A 149 -11.47 4.37 -0.68
C ILE A 149 -11.24 3.40 0.49
N GLY A 150 -12.15 3.33 1.46
CA GLY A 150 -12.03 2.40 2.58
C GLY A 150 -11.99 0.93 2.13
N ARG A 151 -12.82 0.56 1.16
CA ARG A 151 -12.82 -0.78 0.56
C ARG A 151 -11.55 -1.06 -0.23
N LEU A 152 -11.05 -0.09 -0.99
CA LEU A 152 -9.79 -0.23 -1.72
C LEU A 152 -8.64 -0.60 -0.77
N PHE A 153 -8.45 0.17 0.29
CA PHE A 153 -7.38 -0.08 1.25
C PHE A 153 -7.57 -1.39 2.02
N ARG A 154 -8.81 -1.75 2.37
CA ARG A 154 -9.09 -3.06 2.98
C ARG A 154 -8.73 -4.21 2.03
N GLY A 155 -9.11 -4.11 0.78
CA GLY A 155 -8.77 -5.10 -0.25
C GLY A 155 -7.27 -5.21 -0.49
N MET A 156 -6.56 -4.08 -0.51
CA MET A 156 -5.10 -4.06 -0.61
C MET A 156 -4.44 -4.77 0.57
N GLU A 157 -4.89 -4.50 1.80
CA GLU A 157 -4.30 -5.13 2.98
C GLU A 157 -4.58 -6.63 3.03
N TYR A 158 -5.80 -7.06 2.76
CA TYR A 158 -6.10 -8.49 2.68
C TYR A 158 -5.31 -9.19 1.57
N SER A 159 -5.11 -8.56 0.41
CA SER A 159 -4.25 -9.11 -0.64
C SER A 159 -2.82 -9.31 -0.14
N ARG A 160 -2.27 -8.36 0.64
CA ARG A 160 -0.93 -8.48 1.24
C ARG A 160 -0.87 -9.59 2.28
N LEU A 161 -1.86 -9.67 3.18
CA LEU A 161 -1.96 -10.69 4.22
C LEU A 161 -2.03 -12.11 3.62
N VAL A 162 -2.91 -12.34 2.66
CA VAL A 162 -3.04 -13.67 2.04
C VAL A 162 -1.83 -14.07 1.20
N ASN A 163 -1.10 -13.10 0.65
CA ASN A 163 0.13 -13.38 -0.10
C ASN A 163 1.26 -13.88 0.80
N VAL A 164 1.26 -13.47 2.06
CA VAL A 164 2.27 -13.90 3.05
C VAL A 164 1.82 -15.12 3.83
N PHE A 165 0.58 -15.17 4.27
CA PHE A 165 0.09 -16.13 5.25
C PHE A 165 -0.88 -17.19 4.70
N GLY A 166 -1.34 -17.06 3.46
CA GLY A 166 -2.39 -17.92 2.91
C GLY A 166 -3.74 -17.62 3.53
N ASP A 167 -4.30 -18.58 4.26
CA ASP A 167 -5.56 -18.40 4.98
C ASP A 167 -5.36 -17.45 6.16
N VAL A 168 -6.30 -16.49 6.31
CA VAL A 168 -6.26 -15.48 7.38
C VAL A 168 -7.67 -15.22 7.92
N PRO A 169 -7.84 -14.82 9.19
CA PRO A 169 -9.14 -14.39 9.69
C PRO A 169 -9.68 -13.21 8.88
N TYR A 170 -10.90 -13.29 8.39
CA TYR A 170 -11.52 -12.19 7.64
C TYR A 170 -12.47 -11.38 8.53
N TYR A 171 -12.23 -10.09 8.63
CA TYR A 171 -13.02 -9.13 9.39
C TYR A 171 -13.60 -8.08 8.45
N ASN A 172 -14.93 -7.95 8.43
CA ASN A 172 -15.64 -6.93 7.65
C ASN A 172 -16.21 -5.78 8.49
N ARG A 173 -15.96 -5.80 9.80
CA ARG A 173 -16.38 -4.80 10.79
C ARG A 173 -15.23 -4.54 11.78
N PRO A 174 -15.27 -3.43 12.53
CA PRO A 174 -14.37 -3.24 13.66
C PRO A 174 -14.58 -4.33 14.70
N ILE A 175 -13.48 -4.91 15.17
CA ILE A 175 -13.48 -5.89 16.25
C ILE A 175 -12.95 -5.22 17.52
N THR A 176 -13.61 -5.45 18.63
CA THR A 176 -13.27 -4.91 19.95
C THR A 176 -12.86 -6.03 20.90
N ASN A 177 -12.30 -5.69 22.05
CA ASN A 177 -11.85 -6.64 23.07
C ASN A 177 -13.00 -7.48 23.71
N VAL A 178 -14.25 -7.09 23.48
CA VAL A 178 -15.43 -7.87 23.93
C VAL A 178 -15.86 -8.91 22.90
N ASP A 179 -15.43 -8.82 21.65
CA ASP A 179 -15.77 -9.75 20.58
C ASP A 179 -14.84 -10.99 20.58
N LYS A 180 -14.78 -11.71 21.72
CA LYS A 180 -13.77 -12.76 21.91
C LYS A 180 -13.88 -13.89 20.86
N ASP A 181 -15.07 -14.30 20.49
CA ASP A 181 -15.27 -15.35 19.50
C ASP A 181 -14.75 -14.94 18.12
N GLU A 182 -14.86 -13.65 17.78
CA GLU A 182 -14.32 -13.10 16.55
C GLU A 182 -12.79 -12.95 16.59
N ILE A 183 -12.22 -12.57 17.76
CA ILE A 183 -10.76 -12.43 17.91
C ILE A 183 -10.07 -13.79 17.75
N TYR A 184 -10.68 -14.85 18.27
CA TYR A 184 -10.08 -16.19 18.30
C TYR A 184 -10.64 -17.13 17.22
N LYS A 185 -11.37 -16.61 16.24
CA LYS A 185 -11.91 -17.42 15.15
C LYS A 185 -10.82 -18.04 14.29
N ASP A 186 -11.16 -19.12 13.64
CA ASP A 186 -10.30 -19.81 12.70
C ASP A 186 -9.96 -18.92 11.47
N ARG A 187 -8.94 -19.32 10.76
CA ARG A 187 -8.57 -18.69 9.50
C ARG A 187 -9.64 -18.95 8.44
N THR A 188 -10.02 -17.91 7.74
CA THR A 188 -10.88 -18.00 6.56
C THR A 188 -10.04 -18.49 5.38
N PRO A 189 -10.51 -19.46 4.60
CA PRO A 189 -9.78 -19.91 3.43
C PRO A 189 -9.40 -18.75 2.50
N ARG A 190 -8.16 -18.77 1.98
CA ARG A 190 -7.63 -17.72 1.10
C ARG A 190 -8.60 -17.35 -0.04
N LYS A 191 -9.22 -18.34 -0.67
CA LYS A 191 -10.18 -18.12 -1.76
C LYS A 191 -11.37 -17.25 -1.34
N ASP A 192 -11.92 -17.46 -0.14
CA ASP A 192 -13.10 -16.74 0.36
C ASP A 192 -12.72 -15.30 0.77
N VAL A 193 -11.50 -15.11 1.33
CA VAL A 193 -10.95 -13.80 1.58
C VAL A 193 -10.78 -13.03 0.25
N MET A 194 -10.25 -13.68 -0.79
CA MET A 194 -10.05 -13.05 -2.09
C MET A 194 -11.36 -12.79 -2.85
N ASP A 195 -12.43 -13.55 -2.59
CA ASP A 195 -13.76 -13.19 -3.09
C ASP A 195 -14.27 -11.88 -2.45
N SER A 196 -14.00 -11.70 -1.17
CA SER A 196 -14.31 -10.45 -0.47
C SER A 196 -13.48 -9.28 -1.00
N VAL A 197 -12.21 -9.50 -1.29
CA VAL A 197 -11.32 -8.53 -1.94
C VAL A 197 -11.83 -8.16 -3.33
N TYR A 198 -12.25 -9.15 -4.12
CA TYR A 198 -12.86 -8.92 -5.44
C TYR A 198 -14.07 -7.98 -5.36
N ASN A 199 -14.95 -8.19 -4.39
CA ASN A 199 -16.12 -7.34 -4.16
C ASN A 199 -15.71 -5.92 -3.72
N ASP A 200 -14.70 -5.79 -2.88
CA ASP A 200 -14.18 -4.49 -2.44
C ASP A 200 -13.56 -3.72 -3.61
N PHE A 201 -12.76 -4.36 -4.44
CA PHE A 201 -12.15 -3.75 -5.62
C PHE A 201 -13.19 -3.37 -6.68
N THR A 202 -14.16 -4.24 -6.94
CA THR A 202 -15.25 -3.94 -7.88
C THR A 202 -16.05 -2.71 -7.45
N PHE A 203 -16.37 -2.62 -6.15
CA PHE A 203 -17.05 -1.45 -5.60
C PHE A 203 -16.21 -0.17 -5.76
N ALA A 204 -14.91 -0.25 -5.47
CA ALA A 204 -14.00 0.90 -5.59
C ALA A 204 -13.91 1.40 -7.04
N LEU A 205 -13.78 0.51 -8.03
CA LEU A 205 -13.76 0.87 -9.46
C LEU A 205 -15.01 1.64 -9.90
N GLN A 206 -16.17 1.28 -9.36
CA GLN A 206 -17.44 1.89 -9.72
C GLN A 206 -17.69 3.23 -9.02
N ASN A 207 -17.16 3.41 -7.80
CA ASN A 207 -17.62 4.46 -6.91
C ASN A 207 -16.57 5.50 -6.50
N VAL A 208 -15.26 5.21 -6.62
CA VAL A 208 -14.23 6.23 -6.40
C VAL A 208 -14.38 7.33 -7.46
N ARG A 209 -14.32 8.60 -7.06
CA ARG A 209 -14.49 9.75 -7.97
C ARG A 209 -13.35 9.85 -8.98
N LEU A 210 -13.64 10.43 -10.14
CA LEU A 210 -12.66 10.58 -11.23
C LEU A 210 -11.55 11.58 -10.94
N ASN A 211 -11.81 12.55 -10.06
CA ASN A 211 -10.84 13.54 -9.61
C ASN A 211 -11.03 13.78 -8.11
N ASP A 212 -9.95 13.69 -7.36
CA ASP A 212 -9.93 13.95 -5.91
C ASP A 212 -8.84 14.94 -5.49
N GLY A 213 -8.26 15.64 -6.46
CA GLY A 213 -7.12 16.54 -6.26
C GLY A 213 -5.77 15.86 -6.50
N GLU A 214 -4.72 16.68 -6.51
CA GLU A 214 -3.34 16.23 -6.68
C GLU A 214 -2.86 15.44 -5.47
N GLY A 215 -2.18 14.33 -5.71
CA GLY A 215 -1.64 13.48 -4.64
C GLY A 215 -2.65 12.57 -3.95
N PHE A 216 -3.94 12.59 -4.35
CA PHE A 216 -4.96 11.72 -3.79
C PHE A 216 -5.44 10.67 -4.79
N ILE A 217 -5.85 9.52 -4.26
CA ILE A 217 -6.36 8.41 -5.06
C ILE A 217 -7.70 8.81 -5.69
N ASN A 218 -7.68 8.91 -7.01
CA ASN A 218 -8.86 8.99 -7.85
C ASN A 218 -9.16 7.62 -8.49
N ARG A 219 -10.22 7.53 -9.30
CA ARG A 219 -10.63 6.26 -9.91
C ARG A 219 -9.55 5.64 -10.80
N TYR A 220 -8.75 6.45 -11.49
CA TYR A 220 -7.69 5.94 -12.38
C TYR A 220 -6.55 5.32 -11.59
N ILE A 221 -6.16 5.97 -10.49
CA ILE A 221 -5.14 5.44 -9.57
C ILE A 221 -5.64 4.17 -8.89
N ALA A 222 -6.89 4.17 -8.38
CA ALA A 222 -7.52 2.99 -7.82
C ALA A 222 -7.55 1.84 -8.85
N ALA A 223 -7.91 2.13 -10.09
CA ALA A 223 -7.95 1.15 -11.17
C ALA A 223 -6.56 0.56 -11.47
N ALA A 224 -5.52 1.37 -11.53
CA ALA A 224 -4.15 0.88 -11.75
C ALA A 224 -3.68 -0.04 -10.59
N LEU A 225 -3.96 0.33 -9.34
CA LEU A 225 -3.66 -0.51 -8.18
C LEU A 225 -4.44 -1.83 -8.24
N ILE A 226 -5.74 -1.78 -8.51
CA ILE A 226 -6.59 -2.96 -8.61
C ILE A 226 -6.14 -3.87 -9.76
N ALA A 227 -5.79 -3.31 -10.91
CA ALA A 227 -5.27 -4.09 -12.04
C ALA A 227 -4.04 -4.91 -11.62
N ARG A 228 -3.12 -4.32 -10.88
CA ARG A 228 -1.92 -4.99 -10.38
C ARG A 228 -2.25 -6.11 -9.38
N TYR A 229 -3.09 -5.85 -8.38
CA TYR A 229 -3.48 -6.86 -7.40
C TYR A 229 -4.30 -8.00 -8.03
N ALA A 230 -5.21 -7.67 -8.93
CA ALA A 230 -6.01 -8.67 -9.62
C ALA A 230 -5.18 -9.53 -10.59
N LEU A 231 -4.21 -8.94 -11.31
CA LEU A 231 -3.27 -9.68 -12.15
C LEU A 231 -2.45 -10.68 -11.34
N TYR A 232 -1.95 -10.25 -10.18
CA TYR A 232 -1.20 -11.11 -9.27
C TYR A 232 -2.05 -12.29 -8.82
N GLU A 233 -3.28 -12.03 -8.34
CA GLU A 233 -4.18 -13.07 -7.87
C GLU A 233 -4.58 -14.04 -9.00
N GLY A 234 -4.91 -13.52 -10.18
CA GLY A 234 -5.19 -14.36 -11.36
C GLY A 234 -4.03 -15.27 -11.72
N SER A 235 -2.80 -14.75 -11.65
CA SER A 235 -1.58 -15.53 -11.89
C SER A 235 -1.38 -16.59 -10.81
N TRP A 236 -1.61 -16.23 -9.54
CA TRP A 236 -1.53 -17.18 -8.44
C TRP A 236 -2.52 -18.33 -8.61
N GLN A 237 -3.78 -18.05 -8.94
CA GLN A 237 -4.80 -19.07 -9.18
C GLN A 237 -4.43 -19.97 -10.36
N LYS A 238 -3.92 -19.40 -11.45
CA LYS A 238 -3.54 -20.15 -12.63
C LYS A 238 -2.36 -21.08 -12.40
N TYR A 239 -1.29 -20.58 -11.81
CA TYR A 239 0.00 -21.28 -11.79
C TYR A 239 0.25 -22.13 -10.53
N TYR A 240 -0.36 -21.78 -9.39
CA TYR A 240 -0.17 -22.50 -8.13
C TYR A 240 -1.38 -23.38 -7.76
N TYR A 241 -2.60 -22.91 -8.02
CA TYR A 241 -3.80 -23.69 -7.70
C TYR A 241 -4.36 -24.45 -8.91
N ASN A 242 -3.95 -24.13 -10.13
CA ASN A 242 -4.53 -24.64 -11.38
C ASN A 242 -6.05 -24.39 -11.49
N ASP A 243 -6.54 -23.35 -10.84
CA ASP A 243 -7.93 -22.92 -10.87
C ASP A 243 -8.13 -21.89 -11.99
N ASN A 244 -8.39 -22.41 -13.19
CA ASN A 244 -8.55 -21.56 -14.37
C ASN A 244 -9.80 -20.67 -14.32
N GLU A 245 -10.88 -21.12 -13.69
CA GLU A 245 -12.11 -20.32 -13.57
C GLU A 245 -11.86 -19.07 -12.71
N ARG A 246 -11.27 -19.24 -11.55
CA ARG A 246 -10.89 -18.14 -10.69
C ARG A 246 -9.82 -17.25 -11.33
N ALA A 247 -8.85 -17.84 -12.02
CA ALA A 247 -7.83 -17.09 -12.74
C ALA A 247 -8.47 -16.15 -13.78
N ILE A 248 -9.40 -16.64 -14.60
CA ILE A 248 -10.13 -15.84 -15.58
C ILE A 248 -10.93 -14.72 -14.91
N LYS A 249 -11.60 -14.98 -13.78
CA LYS A 249 -12.33 -13.98 -13.01
C LYS A 249 -11.44 -12.80 -12.63
N PHE A 250 -10.25 -13.06 -12.08
CA PHE A 250 -9.31 -12.03 -11.65
C PHE A 250 -8.57 -11.37 -12.82
N PHE A 251 -8.21 -12.11 -13.87
CA PHE A 251 -7.66 -11.51 -15.09
C PHE A 251 -8.64 -10.57 -15.77
N LYS A 252 -9.93 -10.91 -15.78
CA LYS A 252 -10.96 -10.01 -16.29
C LYS A 252 -11.02 -8.73 -15.46
N LEU A 253 -11.02 -8.82 -14.14
CA LEU A 253 -10.99 -7.65 -13.26
C LEU A 253 -9.74 -6.78 -13.53
N ALA A 254 -8.58 -7.41 -13.72
CA ALA A 254 -7.33 -6.72 -14.03
C ALA A 254 -7.44 -5.97 -15.37
N THR A 255 -7.97 -6.64 -16.40
CA THR A 255 -8.16 -6.06 -17.74
C THR A 255 -9.17 -4.91 -17.72
N ASP A 256 -10.32 -5.10 -17.08
CA ASP A 256 -11.36 -4.08 -16.95
C ASP A 256 -10.81 -2.83 -16.22
N ALA A 257 -10.06 -3.04 -15.14
CA ALA A 257 -9.42 -1.96 -14.40
C ALA A 257 -8.34 -1.23 -15.23
N ALA A 258 -7.47 -1.96 -15.91
CA ALA A 258 -6.46 -1.36 -16.79
C ALA A 258 -7.11 -0.53 -17.91
N ASN A 259 -8.20 -1.03 -18.50
CA ASN A 259 -8.92 -0.33 -19.56
C ASN A 259 -9.55 0.99 -19.09
N ILE A 260 -9.93 1.13 -17.82
CA ILE A 260 -10.39 2.41 -17.26
C ILE A 260 -9.29 3.48 -17.37
N VAL A 261 -8.03 3.10 -17.12
CA VAL A 261 -6.89 4.02 -17.22
C VAL A 261 -6.57 4.32 -18.68
N ILE A 262 -6.40 3.28 -19.50
CA ILE A 262 -6.00 3.37 -20.92
C ILE A 262 -7.03 4.19 -21.72
N SER A 263 -8.32 3.86 -21.57
CA SER A 263 -9.40 4.52 -22.31
C SER A 263 -9.64 5.96 -21.85
N SER A 264 -9.08 6.39 -20.74
CA SER A 264 -9.23 7.76 -20.26
C SER A 264 -8.52 8.79 -21.15
N GLY A 265 -7.48 8.38 -21.86
CA GLY A 265 -6.60 9.27 -22.62
C GLY A 265 -5.81 10.28 -21.78
N LYS A 266 -5.88 10.19 -20.45
CA LYS A 266 -5.21 11.12 -19.52
C LYS A 266 -3.74 10.76 -19.26
N TYR A 267 -3.42 9.49 -19.39
CA TYR A 267 -2.09 8.94 -19.09
C TYR A 267 -1.50 8.36 -20.36
N GLN A 268 -0.21 8.62 -20.57
CA GLN A 268 0.52 8.22 -21.77
C GLN A 268 1.98 8.00 -21.40
N ILE A 269 2.64 7.04 -22.02
CA ILE A 269 4.09 6.88 -21.94
C ILE A 269 4.70 7.80 -22.99
N GLU A 270 5.13 9.00 -22.58
CA GLU A 270 5.63 10.05 -23.49
C GLU A 270 6.99 10.63 -23.08
N THR A 271 7.35 10.53 -21.80
CA THR A 271 8.61 11.10 -21.30
C THR A 271 9.76 10.12 -21.55
N PRO A 272 10.92 10.58 -22.07
CA PRO A 272 12.10 9.72 -22.17
C PRO A 272 12.42 9.07 -20.83
N TYR A 273 12.74 7.79 -20.83
CA TYR A 273 12.86 6.96 -19.63
C TYR A 273 13.77 7.57 -18.55
N ARG A 274 15.01 7.97 -18.94
CA ARG A 274 15.95 8.61 -17.98
C ARG A 274 15.39 9.93 -17.46
N GLU A 275 14.82 10.77 -18.31
CA GLU A 275 14.25 12.06 -17.92
C GLU A 275 13.12 11.90 -16.90
N LEU A 276 12.25 10.88 -17.08
CA LEU A 276 11.17 10.61 -16.16
C LEU A 276 11.70 10.35 -14.73
N PHE A 277 12.72 9.48 -14.61
CA PHE A 277 13.27 9.09 -13.30
C PHE A 277 14.24 10.14 -12.71
N CYS A 278 14.74 11.07 -13.52
CA CYS A 278 15.55 12.20 -13.07
C CYS A 278 14.76 13.50 -12.88
N SER A 279 13.43 13.47 -13.02
CA SER A 279 12.58 14.66 -12.94
C SER A 279 12.48 15.18 -11.52
N TYR A 280 12.66 16.49 -11.34
CA TYR A 280 12.40 17.19 -10.07
C TYR A 280 10.93 17.45 -9.81
N ASP A 281 10.10 17.49 -10.88
CA ASP A 281 8.68 17.74 -10.81
C ASP A 281 7.91 16.76 -11.70
N LEU A 282 7.03 16.00 -11.10
CA LEU A 282 6.19 14.99 -11.76
C LEU A 282 4.75 15.47 -12.02
N THR A 283 4.41 16.69 -11.63
CA THR A 283 3.04 17.22 -11.67
C THR A 283 2.40 17.14 -13.06
N LYS A 284 3.20 17.37 -14.11
CA LYS A 284 2.75 17.43 -15.51
C LYS A 284 3.08 16.19 -16.32
N LYS A 285 3.71 15.17 -15.71
CA LYS A 285 4.13 13.96 -16.40
C LYS A 285 2.94 13.01 -16.54
N LYS A 286 2.51 12.75 -17.77
CA LYS A 286 1.39 11.83 -18.04
C LYS A 286 1.74 10.37 -17.82
N ASP A 287 3.01 10.04 -17.71
CA ASP A 287 3.50 8.70 -17.37
C ASP A 287 3.19 8.32 -15.92
N VAL A 288 2.88 9.30 -15.06
CA VAL A 288 2.77 9.12 -13.61
C VAL A 288 1.33 9.28 -13.13
N LEU A 289 0.80 8.27 -12.47
CA LEU A 289 -0.55 8.28 -11.92
C LEU A 289 -0.60 8.83 -10.50
N LEU A 290 0.37 8.43 -9.67
CA LEU A 290 0.50 8.86 -8.27
C LEU A 290 1.98 9.00 -7.94
N TYR A 291 2.33 10.07 -7.24
CA TYR A 291 3.69 10.31 -6.77
C TYR A 291 3.67 10.97 -5.39
N ARG A 292 4.78 10.80 -4.68
CA ARG A 292 5.01 11.53 -3.43
C ARG A 292 5.77 12.81 -3.77
N LYS A 293 5.19 13.95 -3.42
CA LYS A 293 5.84 15.24 -3.58
C LYS A 293 6.87 15.45 -2.46
N TYR A 294 8.08 15.79 -2.86
CA TYR A 294 9.13 16.26 -1.97
C TYR A 294 9.28 17.77 -2.12
N ASP A 295 9.33 18.46 -0.98
CA ASP A 295 9.40 19.92 -0.95
C ASP A 295 10.31 20.35 0.21
N ALA A 296 11.45 20.92 -0.14
CA ALA A 296 12.45 21.34 0.83
C ALA A 296 11.95 22.48 1.74
N ALA A 297 11.09 23.37 1.21
CA ALA A 297 10.51 24.46 2.00
C ALA A 297 9.56 23.95 3.07
N LEU A 298 8.87 22.85 2.80
CA LEU A 298 7.99 22.15 3.76
C LEU A 298 8.78 21.13 4.62
N GLY A 299 10.08 21.04 4.43
CA GLY A 299 10.91 20.08 5.14
C GLY A 299 10.69 18.62 4.76
N THR A 300 9.95 18.34 3.69
CA THR A 300 9.74 17.01 3.14
C THR A 300 10.82 16.70 2.13
N THR A 301 11.87 16.04 2.57
CA THR A 301 13.06 15.74 1.74
C THR A 301 13.42 14.26 1.83
N HIS A 302 14.32 13.83 0.95
CA HIS A 302 14.94 12.51 1.02
C HIS A 302 16.45 12.61 0.73
N CYS A 303 17.19 11.57 1.11
CA CYS A 303 18.64 11.53 0.92
C CYS A 303 19.08 10.47 -0.12
N ILE A 304 18.19 10.00 -0.99
CA ILE A 304 18.49 8.88 -1.89
C ILE A 304 19.70 9.12 -2.76
N ALA A 305 19.84 10.33 -3.35
CA ALA A 305 20.98 10.65 -4.21
C ALA A 305 22.30 10.63 -3.43
N SER A 306 22.34 11.24 -2.24
CA SER A 306 23.52 11.20 -1.38
C SER A 306 23.84 9.78 -0.94
N TYR A 307 22.83 9.01 -0.59
CA TYR A 307 22.97 7.63 -0.14
C TYR A 307 23.53 6.73 -1.25
N CYS A 308 23.09 6.91 -2.49
CA CYS A 308 23.58 6.14 -3.63
C CYS A 308 25.05 6.50 -4.00
N ASN A 309 25.56 7.64 -3.54
CA ASN A 309 26.93 8.09 -3.82
C ASN A 309 27.95 7.73 -2.73
N VAL A 310 27.53 7.06 -1.63
CA VAL A 310 28.48 6.63 -0.59
C VAL A 310 28.84 5.15 -0.77
N ASN A 311 30.12 4.84 -0.54
CA ASN A 311 30.66 3.49 -0.75
C ASN A 311 29.99 2.38 0.07
N GLU A 312 29.36 2.74 1.16
CA GLU A 312 28.78 1.78 2.12
C GLU A 312 27.36 1.37 1.77
N ALA A 313 26.69 2.15 0.92
CA ALA A 313 25.25 2.03 0.81
C ALA A 313 24.80 0.99 -0.20
N LEU A 314 25.57 0.71 -1.21
CA LEU A 314 25.13 -0.12 -2.32
C LEU A 314 26.11 -1.20 -2.68
N ALA A 315 26.18 -2.21 -1.83
CA ALA A 315 26.74 -3.47 -2.25
C ALA A 315 25.73 -4.29 -3.11
N ALA A 316 24.85 -3.61 -3.84
CA ALA A 316 23.85 -4.22 -4.70
C ALA A 316 24.24 -4.06 -6.17
N GLY A 317 24.15 -5.14 -6.93
CA GLY A 317 24.37 -5.18 -8.36
C GLY A 317 23.22 -5.82 -9.12
N ALA A 318 23.10 -5.48 -10.39
CA ALA A 318 22.16 -6.13 -11.29
C ALA A 318 22.49 -7.62 -11.43
N THR A 319 21.47 -8.45 -11.43
CA THR A 319 21.64 -9.86 -11.74
C THR A 319 21.92 -10.06 -13.23
N LYS A 320 22.51 -11.19 -13.56
CA LYS A 320 22.61 -11.60 -14.96
C LYS A 320 21.23 -11.72 -15.61
N ASN A 321 20.24 -12.24 -14.89
CA ASN A 321 18.87 -12.37 -15.37
C ASN A 321 18.27 -11.01 -15.76
N LEU A 322 18.45 -9.97 -14.94
CA LEU A 322 18.00 -8.64 -15.30
C LEU A 322 18.67 -8.15 -16.59
N ILE A 323 19.98 -8.30 -16.73
CA ILE A 323 20.72 -7.89 -17.94
C ILE A 323 20.22 -8.66 -19.18
N GLU A 324 19.99 -9.96 -19.03
CA GLU A 324 19.49 -10.82 -20.11
C GLU A 324 18.03 -10.52 -20.47
N SER A 325 17.23 -9.99 -19.56
CA SER A 325 15.83 -9.66 -19.79
C SER A 325 15.61 -8.45 -20.73
N PHE A 326 16.65 -7.60 -20.88
CA PHE A 326 16.59 -6.53 -21.85
C PHE A 326 16.65 -7.09 -23.28
N ASN A 327 15.60 -6.90 -24.04
CA ASN A 327 15.59 -7.25 -25.44
C ASN A 327 16.67 -6.50 -26.22
N CYS A 328 17.10 -7.08 -27.33
CA CYS A 328 17.97 -6.39 -28.27
C CYS A 328 17.20 -5.30 -29.03
N VAL A 329 17.92 -4.41 -29.71
CA VAL A 329 17.32 -3.30 -30.50
C VAL A 329 16.39 -3.77 -31.61
N ASP A 330 16.44 -5.05 -32.00
CA ASP A 330 15.49 -5.68 -32.93
C ASP A 330 14.23 -6.24 -32.23
N GLY A 331 14.07 -5.99 -30.93
CA GLY A 331 12.92 -6.42 -30.11
C GLY A 331 12.95 -7.89 -29.67
N LYS A 332 14.01 -8.63 -29.96
CA LYS A 332 14.16 -10.05 -29.65
C LYS A 332 15.05 -10.26 -28.43
N SER A 333 14.92 -11.43 -27.78
CA SER A 333 15.88 -11.88 -26.79
C SER A 333 17.28 -12.01 -27.43
N TYR A 334 18.33 -11.92 -26.62
CA TYR A 334 19.71 -12.01 -27.18
C TYR A 334 20.01 -13.38 -27.81
N GLN A 335 19.30 -14.43 -27.42
CA GLN A 335 19.41 -15.77 -28.00
C GLN A 335 18.82 -15.83 -29.40
N GLU A 336 17.77 -15.06 -29.68
CA GLU A 336 17.03 -15.07 -30.93
C GLU A 336 17.36 -13.87 -31.83
N SER A 337 18.13 -12.92 -31.32
CA SER A 337 18.45 -11.68 -32.00
C SER A 337 19.41 -11.90 -33.17
N THR A 338 19.16 -11.15 -34.25
CA THR A 338 20.05 -11.07 -35.42
C THR A 338 21.07 -9.92 -35.31
N VAL A 339 21.03 -9.16 -34.22
CA VAL A 339 21.98 -8.08 -33.97
C VAL A 339 23.38 -8.64 -33.76
N ALA A 340 24.35 -8.10 -34.49
CA ALA A 340 25.74 -8.55 -34.40
C ALA A 340 26.27 -8.43 -32.97
N ASN A 341 26.85 -9.49 -32.44
CA ASN A 341 27.41 -9.57 -31.09
C ASN A 341 26.36 -9.48 -29.96
N ALA A 342 25.08 -9.74 -30.22
CA ALA A 342 24.03 -9.74 -29.19
C ALA A 342 24.38 -10.60 -27.96
N ASN A 343 25.19 -11.64 -28.14
CA ASN A 343 25.64 -12.58 -27.11
C ASN A 343 26.89 -12.15 -26.34
N LYS A 344 27.45 -10.95 -26.62
CA LYS A 344 28.61 -10.44 -25.90
C LYS A 344 28.18 -9.51 -24.77
N PHE A 345 28.56 -9.85 -23.54
CA PHE A 345 28.13 -9.17 -22.32
C PHE A 345 29.19 -8.18 -21.79
N THR A 346 29.85 -7.44 -22.70
CA THR A 346 30.64 -6.25 -22.30
C THR A 346 29.73 -5.02 -22.26
N LEU A 347 29.98 -4.09 -21.35
CA LEU A 347 29.12 -2.91 -21.16
C LEU A 347 28.89 -2.13 -22.47
N ASP A 348 29.97 -1.80 -23.20
CA ASP A 348 29.89 -1.13 -24.50
C ASP A 348 29.01 -1.86 -25.52
N ASN A 349 29.05 -3.17 -25.50
CA ASN A 349 28.30 -3.96 -26.46
C ASN A 349 26.82 -4.06 -26.03
N LEU A 350 26.56 -4.19 -24.73
CA LEU A 350 25.20 -4.16 -24.19
C LEU A 350 24.51 -2.84 -24.48
N ILE A 351 25.18 -1.70 -24.29
CA ILE A 351 24.64 -0.36 -24.61
C ILE A 351 24.25 -0.28 -26.09
N ARG A 352 25.05 -0.81 -27.00
CA ARG A 352 24.79 -0.76 -28.44
C ARG A 352 23.78 -1.74 -28.95
N THR A 353 23.61 -2.88 -28.28
CA THR A 353 22.81 -3.98 -28.78
C THR A 353 21.47 -4.16 -28.07
N ARG A 354 21.28 -3.56 -26.90
CA ARG A 354 20.06 -3.65 -26.12
C ARG A 354 19.11 -2.48 -26.38
N ASP A 355 17.87 -2.66 -25.96
CA ASP A 355 16.87 -1.59 -25.85
C ASP A 355 17.49 -0.35 -25.17
N PRO A 356 17.23 0.86 -25.64
CA PRO A 356 17.82 2.09 -25.08
C PRO A 356 17.60 2.30 -23.58
N ARG A 357 16.59 1.64 -22.98
CA ARG A 357 16.37 1.66 -21.54
C ARG A 357 17.50 0.99 -20.77
N PHE A 358 18.27 0.11 -21.40
CA PHE A 358 19.48 -0.45 -20.79
C PHE A 358 20.48 0.66 -20.45
N GLU A 359 20.88 1.48 -21.42
CA GLU A 359 21.77 2.61 -21.21
C GLU A 359 21.19 3.63 -20.21
N ALA A 360 19.87 3.86 -20.28
CA ALA A 360 19.21 4.78 -19.37
C ALA A 360 19.17 4.27 -17.91
N THR A 361 19.29 2.97 -17.69
CA THR A 361 19.22 2.33 -16.36
C THR A 361 20.63 2.18 -15.75
N PHE A 362 21.60 1.75 -16.55
CA PHE A 362 22.95 1.44 -16.08
C PHE A 362 23.89 2.61 -16.30
N TYR A 363 24.79 2.80 -15.32
CA TYR A 363 25.80 3.85 -15.36
C TYR A 363 26.95 3.41 -16.26
N ASP A 364 27.37 4.31 -17.16
CA ASP A 364 28.60 4.18 -17.93
C ASP A 364 29.61 5.24 -17.46
N SER A 365 30.83 4.81 -17.23
CA SER A 365 31.95 5.69 -16.84
C SER A 365 32.25 6.79 -17.87
N LEU A 366 31.74 6.68 -19.08
CA LEU A 366 31.91 7.66 -20.17
C LEU A 366 30.86 8.78 -20.13
N THR A 367 29.91 8.77 -19.23
CA THR A 367 28.83 9.76 -19.11
C THR A 367 29.05 10.80 -18.01
N ILE A 368 30.29 10.99 -17.54
CA ILE A 368 30.65 12.02 -16.57
C ILE A 368 30.91 13.34 -17.29
#